data_e5d8a2679d779561b0f1b543172ae0eb
#
_entry.id   e5d8a2679d779561b0f1b543172ae0eb
#
_cell.length_a   1.000
_cell.length_b   1.000
_cell.length_c   1.000
_cell.angle_alpha   90.00
_cell.angle_beta   90.00
_cell.angle_gamma   90.00
#
_symmetry.space_group_name_H-M   'P 1'
#
loop_
_entity.id
_entity.type
_entity.pdbx_description
1 polymer ?
#
loop_
_entity_poly.entity_id
_entity_poly.type
_entity_poly.pdbx_seq_one_letter_code
_entity_poly.pdbx_strand_id
1 'polypeptide(L)'
;MARKEKNCKANINVEKLSQNKFNLQFLAILKMNDYIMTITNILGIKINIIIENDKSDTQYTTNTVAYYKLQNGYNIYIREKEDYSLFDMYIIAREIRIMWQFNKNFEYYFYGYRLNGMTDEQYESHISNIDADVFAYLIIKNKCKKEIKRNYRYNSSELKFRKLLNRAESEGIYLK
;
A
#
# COMPACT_ATOMS: atom_id res chain seq x y z
N MET A 1 47.78 -11.23 25.88
CA MET A 1 46.99 -12.16 25.09
C MET A 1 45.47 -11.97 25.18
N ALA A 2 44.93 -11.21 26.11
CA ALA A 2 43.46 -11.05 26.31
C ALA A 2 42.71 -10.08 25.34
N ARG A 3 43.43 -9.24 24.57
CA ARG A 3 42.81 -8.25 23.65
C ARG A 3 42.38 -8.81 22.29
N LYS A 4 42.94 -9.92 21.82
CA LYS A 4 42.58 -10.53 20.52
C LYS A 4 41.29 -11.35 20.57
N GLU A 5 40.95 -11.98 21.71
CA GLU A 5 39.71 -12.76 21.82
C GLU A 5 38.43 -11.90 21.93
N LYS A 6 38.55 -10.68 22.52
CA LYS A 6 37.38 -9.78 22.61
C LYS A 6 36.93 -9.22 21.24
N ASN A 7 37.91 -8.97 20.34
CA ASN A 7 37.57 -8.47 18.99
C ASN A 7 36.92 -9.55 18.10
N CYS A 8 37.31 -10.81 18.28
CA CYS A 8 36.72 -11.91 17.50
C CYS A 8 35.24 -12.17 17.90
N LYS A 9 34.91 -12.08 19.19
CA LYS A 9 33.54 -12.26 19.67
C LYS A 9 32.61 -11.11 19.26
N ALA A 10 33.13 -9.88 19.20
CA ALA A 10 32.37 -8.71 18.74
C ALA A 10 32.02 -8.81 17.25
N ASN A 11 32.96 -9.23 16.41
CA ASN A 11 32.74 -9.40 14.96
C ASN A 11 31.71 -10.51 14.65
N ILE A 12 31.75 -11.62 15.36
CA ILE A 12 30.78 -12.72 15.17
C ILE A 12 29.36 -12.26 15.53
N ASN A 13 29.18 -11.42 16.55
CA ASN A 13 27.88 -10.87 16.92
C ASN A 13 27.35 -9.86 15.89
N VAL A 14 28.20 -9.04 15.31
CA VAL A 14 27.80 -8.07 14.26
C VAL A 14 27.37 -8.78 12.98
N GLU A 15 28.11 -9.79 12.55
CA GLU A 15 27.75 -10.61 11.38
C GLU A 15 26.43 -11.35 11.57
N LYS A 16 26.21 -11.98 12.73
CA LYS A 16 24.94 -12.64 13.06
C LYS A 16 23.77 -11.66 13.14
N LEU A 17 23.97 -10.45 13.66
CA LEU A 17 22.95 -9.42 13.71
C LEU A 17 22.62 -8.90 12.30
N SER A 18 23.63 -8.70 11.44
CA SER A 18 23.41 -8.29 10.04
C SER A 18 22.69 -9.37 9.24
N GLN A 19 23.06 -10.65 9.42
CA GLN A 19 22.39 -11.77 8.78
C GLN A 19 20.93 -11.93 9.23
N ASN A 20 20.65 -11.77 10.52
CA ASN A 20 19.29 -11.81 11.05
C ASN A 20 18.45 -10.65 10.52
N LYS A 21 19.01 -9.44 10.44
CA LYS A 21 18.34 -8.27 9.87
C LYS A 21 18.00 -8.49 8.39
N PHE A 22 18.95 -8.98 7.60
CA PHE A 22 18.74 -9.32 6.20
C PHE A 22 17.65 -10.37 6.01
N ASN A 23 17.62 -11.41 6.84
CA ASN A 23 16.61 -12.46 6.77
C ASN A 23 15.21 -11.92 7.12
N LEU A 24 15.07 -11.04 8.12
CA LEU A 24 13.81 -10.42 8.49
C LEU A 24 13.28 -9.52 7.38
N GLN A 25 14.13 -8.69 6.80
CA GLN A 25 13.82 -7.81 5.69
C GLN A 25 13.38 -8.60 4.44
N PHE A 26 14.09 -9.67 4.11
CA PHE A 26 13.72 -10.56 3.01
C PHE A 26 12.33 -11.21 3.22
N LEU A 27 12.04 -11.67 4.45
CA LEU A 27 10.72 -12.20 4.78
C LEU A 27 9.61 -11.17 4.71
N ALA A 28 9.87 -9.91 5.11
CA ALA A 28 8.93 -8.82 4.99
C ALA A 28 8.60 -8.51 3.52
N ILE A 29 9.62 -8.51 2.66
CA ILE A 29 9.47 -8.33 1.20
C ILE A 29 8.62 -9.45 0.60
N LEU A 30 8.89 -10.72 0.93
CA LEU A 30 8.11 -11.85 0.43
C LEU A 30 6.63 -11.75 0.83
N LYS A 31 6.34 -11.46 2.08
CA LYS A 31 4.96 -11.27 2.56
C LYS A 31 4.26 -10.11 1.85
N MET A 32 4.97 -9.03 1.57
CA MET A 32 4.42 -7.90 0.84
C MET A 32 4.12 -8.26 -0.62
N ASN A 33 5.01 -8.99 -1.29
CA ASN A 33 4.78 -9.49 -2.64
C ASN A 33 3.53 -10.39 -2.71
N ASP A 34 3.39 -11.34 -1.79
CA ASP A 34 2.21 -12.22 -1.72
C ASP A 34 0.92 -11.43 -1.49
N TYR A 35 0.99 -10.41 -0.64
CA TYR A 35 -0.13 -9.51 -0.39
C TYR A 35 -0.55 -8.76 -1.66
N ILE A 36 0.41 -8.17 -2.38
CA ILE A 36 0.15 -7.44 -3.61
C ILE A 36 -0.39 -8.38 -4.70
N MET A 37 0.21 -9.56 -4.86
CA MET A 37 -0.27 -10.56 -5.81
C MET A 37 -1.72 -10.99 -5.51
N THR A 38 -2.09 -11.11 -4.24
CA THR A 38 -3.47 -11.38 -3.84
C THR A 38 -4.40 -10.27 -4.32
N ILE A 39 -4.05 -9.00 -4.10
CA ILE A 39 -4.87 -7.85 -4.50
C ILE A 39 -4.97 -7.76 -6.03
N THR A 40 -3.87 -7.92 -6.74
CA THR A 40 -3.84 -7.84 -8.20
C THR A 40 -4.67 -8.94 -8.86
N ASN A 41 -4.67 -10.14 -8.29
CA ASN A 41 -5.52 -11.25 -8.72
C ASN A 41 -7.01 -10.95 -8.51
N ILE A 42 -7.39 -10.39 -7.35
CA ILE A 42 -8.78 -9.96 -7.09
C ILE A 42 -9.24 -8.92 -8.13
N LEU A 43 -8.36 -7.99 -8.49
CA LEU A 43 -8.68 -6.90 -9.41
C LEU A 43 -8.50 -7.26 -10.90
N GLY A 44 -7.85 -8.37 -11.22
CA GLY A 44 -7.53 -8.76 -12.58
C GLY A 44 -6.57 -7.75 -13.29
N ILE A 45 -5.62 -7.20 -12.54
CA ILE A 45 -4.66 -6.20 -13.05
C ILE A 45 -3.24 -6.75 -13.03
N LYS A 46 -2.44 -6.42 -14.04
CA LYS A 46 -1.01 -6.77 -14.09
C LYS A 46 -0.17 -5.62 -13.55
N ILE A 47 0.68 -5.89 -12.60
CA ILE A 47 1.56 -4.92 -11.96
C ILE A 47 2.97 -5.49 -11.87
N ASN A 48 3.98 -4.70 -12.20
CA ASN A 48 5.36 -4.98 -11.86
C ASN A 48 5.68 -4.34 -10.51
N ILE A 49 6.22 -5.14 -9.61
CA ILE A 49 6.60 -4.69 -8.27
C ILE A 49 8.10 -4.39 -8.28
N ILE A 50 8.47 -3.20 -7.87
CA ILE A 50 9.85 -2.75 -7.74
C ILE A 50 10.02 -2.27 -6.30
N ILE A 51 10.90 -2.93 -5.56
CA ILE A 51 11.21 -2.55 -4.18
C ILE A 51 12.53 -1.78 -4.21
N GLU A 52 12.50 -0.55 -3.70
CA GLU A 52 13.63 0.36 -3.72
C GLU A 52 14.01 0.78 -2.30
N ASN A 53 15.30 0.91 -2.06
CA ASN A 53 15.77 1.53 -0.83
C ASN A 53 15.66 3.07 -0.93
N ASP A 54 15.71 3.75 0.21
CA ASP A 54 15.41 5.19 0.41
C ASP A 54 16.24 6.18 -0.42
N LYS A 55 17.18 5.72 -1.23
CA LYS A 55 18.12 6.56 -2.00
C LYS A 55 17.69 6.80 -3.45
N SER A 56 16.53 6.29 -3.86
CA SER A 56 16.05 6.50 -5.23
C SER A 56 15.48 7.91 -5.40
N ASP A 57 15.71 8.52 -6.56
CA ASP A 57 15.12 9.80 -6.97
C ASP A 57 13.60 9.67 -7.30
N THR A 58 13.00 8.54 -6.96
CA THR A 58 11.60 8.26 -7.24
C THR A 58 10.68 9.15 -6.41
N GLN A 59 9.84 9.93 -7.06
CA GLN A 59 8.82 10.72 -6.37
C GLN A 59 7.69 9.81 -5.89
N TYR A 60 7.66 9.54 -4.60
CA TYR A 60 6.59 8.76 -4.00
C TYR A 60 5.31 9.59 -3.85
N THR A 61 4.18 9.03 -4.25
CA THR A 61 2.85 9.61 -4.01
C THR A 61 2.48 9.61 -2.53
N THR A 62 3.14 8.70 -1.78
CA THR A 62 3.05 8.57 -0.32
C THR A 62 4.42 8.24 0.25
N ASN A 63 4.55 8.17 1.58
CA ASN A 63 5.80 7.72 2.22
C ASN A 63 6.12 6.24 2.00
N THR A 64 5.25 5.48 1.35
CA THR A 64 5.37 4.03 1.21
C THR A 64 5.42 3.60 -0.24
N VAL A 65 4.67 4.26 -1.15
CA VAL A 65 4.45 3.80 -2.51
C VAL A 65 4.44 4.94 -3.53
N ALA A 66 5.02 4.66 -4.69
CA ALA A 66 4.80 5.42 -5.91
C ALA A 66 4.38 4.46 -7.02
N TYR A 67 3.74 4.98 -8.07
CA TYR A 67 3.41 4.17 -9.22
C TYR A 67 3.49 4.97 -10.53
N TYR A 68 3.75 4.27 -11.62
CA TYR A 68 3.78 4.82 -12.97
C TYR A 68 3.02 3.92 -13.91
N LYS A 69 2.19 4.54 -14.77
CA LYS A 69 1.50 3.83 -15.85
C LYS A 69 2.49 3.55 -16.97
N LEU A 70 2.49 2.32 -17.45
CA LEU A 70 3.20 1.88 -18.64
C LEU A 70 2.20 1.58 -19.76
N GLN A 71 2.69 1.36 -21.01
CA GLN A 71 1.83 0.99 -22.14
C GLN A 71 1.03 -0.30 -21.86
N ASN A 72 1.63 -1.28 -21.16
CA ASN A 72 1.06 -2.61 -20.93
C ASN A 72 0.90 -2.96 -19.44
N GLY A 73 0.70 -1.98 -18.56
CA GLY A 73 0.54 -2.24 -17.12
C GLY A 73 0.93 -1.08 -16.25
N TYR A 74 1.37 -1.41 -15.04
CA TYR A 74 1.80 -0.43 -14.05
C TYR A 74 3.07 -0.93 -13.36
N ASN A 75 3.96 0.00 -13.06
CA ASN A 75 5.01 -0.21 -12.07
C ASN A 75 4.54 0.35 -10.74
N ILE A 76 4.64 -0.45 -9.69
CA ILE A 76 4.51 0.01 -8.31
C ILE A 76 5.88 -0.03 -7.65
N TYR A 77 6.31 1.12 -7.17
CA TYR A 77 7.56 1.28 -6.43
C TYR A 77 7.23 1.31 -4.95
N ILE A 78 7.78 0.40 -4.20
CA ILE A 78 7.55 0.27 -2.76
C ILE A 78 8.86 0.55 -2.05
N ARG A 79 8.81 1.48 -1.09
CA ARG A 79 9.97 1.77 -0.25
C ARG A 79 10.33 0.56 0.59
N GLU A 80 11.58 0.13 0.51
CA GLU A 80 12.09 -0.99 1.29
C GLU A 80 12.03 -0.70 2.79
N LYS A 81 11.50 -1.64 3.57
CA LYS A 81 11.36 -1.56 5.03
C LYS A 81 11.71 -2.88 5.68
N GLU A 82 12.16 -2.82 6.94
CA GLU A 82 12.39 -4.01 7.76
C GLU A 82 11.08 -4.72 8.12
N ASP A 83 10.00 -3.96 8.25
CA ASP A 83 8.63 -4.47 8.43
C ASP A 83 7.62 -3.48 7.84
N TYR A 84 6.51 -4.01 7.38
CA TYR A 84 5.41 -3.23 6.83
C TYR A 84 4.25 -3.22 7.81
N SER A 85 3.90 -2.02 8.27
CA SER A 85 2.74 -1.81 9.14
C SER A 85 1.43 -2.12 8.41
N LEU A 86 0.35 -2.31 9.16
CA LEU A 86 -1.00 -2.39 8.59
C LEU A 86 -1.37 -1.14 7.78
N PHE A 87 -0.84 0.01 8.17
CA PHE A 87 -1.07 1.25 7.43
C PHE A 87 -0.34 1.25 6.08
N ASP A 88 0.89 0.72 6.01
CA ASP A 88 1.59 0.53 4.73
C ASP A 88 0.80 -0.40 3.80
N MET A 89 0.32 -1.52 4.32
CA MET A 89 -0.52 -2.47 3.57
C MET A 89 -1.81 -1.80 3.09
N TYR A 90 -2.45 -0.98 3.93
CA TYR A 90 -3.63 -0.22 3.56
C TYR A 90 -3.34 0.76 2.40
N ILE A 91 -2.27 1.54 2.50
CA ILE A 91 -1.86 2.49 1.45
C ILE A 91 -1.58 1.76 0.14
N ILE A 92 -0.86 0.64 0.18
CA ILE A 92 -0.56 -0.16 -1.02
C ILE A 92 -1.85 -0.68 -1.68
N ALA A 93 -2.77 -1.24 -0.90
CA ALA A 93 -4.06 -1.72 -1.42
C ALA A 93 -4.88 -0.58 -2.05
N ARG A 94 -4.89 0.59 -1.39
CA ARG A 94 -5.55 1.78 -1.88
C ARG A 94 -4.99 2.26 -3.22
N GLU A 95 -3.67 2.37 -3.33
CA GLU A 95 -3.02 2.81 -4.56
C GLU A 95 -3.21 1.81 -5.72
N ILE A 96 -3.17 0.50 -5.45
CA ILE A 96 -3.49 -0.52 -6.46
C ILE A 96 -4.94 -0.39 -6.93
N ARG A 97 -5.88 -0.09 -6.02
CA ARG A 97 -7.28 0.16 -6.40
C ARG A 97 -7.43 1.39 -7.29
N ILE A 98 -6.72 2.46 -7.00
CA ILE A 98 -6.68 3.66 -7.85
C ILE A 98 -6.14 3.33 -9.26
N MET A 99 -5.06 2.55 -9.36
CA MET A 99 -4.56 2.09 -10.65
C MET A 99 -5.62 1.29 -11.43
N TRP A 100 -6.34 0.40 -10.75
CA TRP A 100 -7.43 -0.36 -11.35
C TRP A 100 -8.56 0.55 -11.84
N GLN A 101 -8.94 1.57 -11.08
CA GLN A 101 -9.94 2.55 -11.47
C GLN A 101 -9.55 3.26 -12.77
N PHE A 102 -8.30 3.73 -12.87
CA PHE A 102 -7.79 4.32 -14.10
C PHE A 102 -7.86 3.39 -15.30
N ASN A 103 -7.56 2.12 -15.09
CA ASN A 103 -7.58 1.14 -16.17
C ASN A 103 -9.00 0.83 -16.66
N LYS A 104 -10.01 0.94 -15.79
CA LYS A 104 -11.41 0.61 -16.13
C LYS A 104 -12.18 1.76 -16.74
N ASN A 105 -12.02 2.97 -16.21
CA ASN A 105 -12.71 4.15 -16.72
C ASN A 105 -11.94 5.42 -16.35
N PHE A 106 -11.00 5.77 -17.23
CA PHE A 106 -10.13 6.92 -17.04
C PHE A 106 -10.91 8.24 -16.86
N GLU A 107 -11.94 8.48 -17.66
CA GLU A 107 -12.70 9.73 -17.58
C GLU A 107 -13.43 9.88 -16.24
N TYR A 108 -14.11 8.82 -15.80
CA TYR A 108 -14.87 8.85 -14.55
C TYR A 108 -13.96 8.99 -13.33
N TYR A 109 -12.83 8.28 -13.29
CA TYR A 109 -11.92 8.28 -12.15
C TYR A 109 -10.86 9.37 -12.22
N PHE A 110 -10.61 9.95 -13.39
CA PHE A 110 -9.68 11.06 -13.56
C PHE A 110 -10.03 12.26 -12.68
N TYR A 111 -11.31 12.58 -12.53
CA TYR A 111 -11.79 13.64 -11.64
C TYR A 111 -11.54 13.36 -10.15
N GLY A 112 -11.14 12.19 -9.75
CA GLY A 112 -10.66 11.85 -8.39
C GLY A 112 -9.27 12.37 -8.09
N TYR A 113 -8.49 12.73 -9.11
CA TYR A 113 -7.25 13.46 -8.91
C TYR A 113 -7.54 14.91 -8.59
N ARG A 114 -6.72 15.47 -7.71
CA ARG A 114 -6.86 16.87 -7.32
C ARG A 114 -6.68 17.77 -8.54
N LEU A 115 -7.78 18.17 -9.15
CA LEU A 115 -7.81 19.14 -10.23
C LEU A 115 -7.52 20.54 -9.67
N ASN A 116 -6.97 21.43 -10.52
CA ASN A 116 -6.80 22.84 -10.17
C ASN A 116 -8.15 23.43 -9.73
N GLY A 117 -8.19 24.02 -8.53
CA GLY A 117 -9.39 24.60 -7.94
C GLY A 117 -10.25 23.66 -7.08
N MET A 118 -9.93 22.37 -7.01
CA MET A 118 -10.60 21.44 -6.10
C MET A 118 -10.16 21.69 -4.65
N THR A 119 -11.12 21.83 -3.74
CA THR A 119 -10.84 21.95 -2.30
C THR A 119 -10.35 20.60 -1.72
N ASP A 120 -9.71 20.65 -0.55
CA ASP A 120 -9.28 19.43 0.14
C ASP A 120 -10.48 18.53 0.48
N GLU A 121 -11.62 19.11 0.86
CA GLU A 121 -12.85 18.37 1.14
C GLU A 121 -13.41 17.68 -0.11
N GLN A 122 -13.46 18.39 -1.23
CA GLN A 122 -13.92 17.83 -2.50
C GLN A 122 -13.02 16.66 -2.94
N TYR A 123 -11.72 16.82 -2.79
CA TYR A 123 -10.74 15.76 -3.11
C TYR A 123 -10.92 14.55 -2.20
N GLU A 124 -10.90 14.74 -0.86
CA GLU A 124 -11.04 13.65 0.10
C GLU A 124 -12.38 12.92 -0.04
N SER A 125 -13.47 13.67 -0.29
CA SER A 125 -14.83 13.12 -0.43
C SER A 125 -15.17 12.64 -1.84
N HIS A 126 -14.22 12.67 -2.78
CA HIS A 126 -14.45 12.19 -4.14
C HIS A 126 -14.70 10.68 -4.14
N ILE A 127 -15.64 10.23 -4.98
CA ILE A 127 -16.08 8.83 -4.99
C ILE A 127 -14.94 7.84 -5.25
N SER A 128 -13.97 8.18 -6.09
CA SER A 128 -12.82 7.31 -6.36
C SER A 128 -11.91 7.15 -5.15
N ASN A 129 -11.68 8.21 -4.37
CA ASN A 129 -10.91 8.13 -3.14
C ASN A 129 -11.63 7.29 -2.08
N ILE A 130 -12.95 7.51 -1.92
CA ILE A 130 -13.79 6.75 -0.99
C ILE A 130 -13.85 5.27 -1.38
N ASP A 131 -14.00 4.95 -2.67
CA ASP A 131 -14.01 3.57 -3.17
C ASP A 131 -12.66 2.88 -2.91
N ALA A 132 -11.55 3.56 -3.15
CA ALA A 132 -10.22 3.02 -2.87
C ALA A 132 -9.99 2.80 -1.37
N ASP A 133 -10.47 3.69 -0.53
CA ASP A 133 -10.41 3.58 0.93
C ASP A 133 -11.26 2.40 1.44
N VAL A 134 -12.49 2.21 0.93
CA VAL A 134 -13.35 1.07 1.29
C VAL A 134 -12.73 -0.24 0.84
N PHE A 135 -12.22 -0.31 -0.38
CA PHE A 135 -11.52 -1.49 -0.88
C PHE A 135 -10.33 -1.86 0.02
N ALA A 136 -9.45 -0.91 0.31
CA ALA A 136 -8.28 -1.15 1.15
C ALA A 136 -8.66 -1.61 2.57
N TYR A 137 -9.69 -1.00 3.16
CA TYR A 137 -10.22 -1.41 4.46
C TYR A 137 -10.70 -2.86 4.44
N LEU A 138 -11.49 -3.24 3.44
CA LEU A 138 -12.02 -4.60 3.33
C LEU A 138 -10.92 -5.65 3.07
N ILE A 139 -9.89 -5.32 2.29
CA ILE A 139 -8.73 -6.18 2.10
C ILE A 139 -8.02 -6.43 3.43
N ILE A 140 -7.75 -5.39 4.22
CA ILE A 140 -7.12 -5.52 5.54
C ILE A 140 -8.01 -6.37 6.48
N LYS A 141 -9.30 -6.05 6.58
CA LYS A 141 -10.26 -6.77 7.42
C LYS A 141 -10.32 -8.25 7.07
N ASN A 142 -10.40 -8.60 5.79
CA ASN A 142 -10.64 -9.98 5.36
C ASN A 142 -9.35 -10.80 5.23
N LYS A 143 -8.23 -10.21 4.79
CA LYS A 143 -6.97 -10.93 4.58
C LYS A 143 -6.09 -10.93 5.81
N CYS A 144 -5.98 -9.79 6.49
CA CYS A 144 -5.15 -9.67 7.70
C CYS A 144 -5.92 -10.00 8.98
N LYS A 145 -7.26 -10.15 8.91
CA LYS A 145 -8.14 -10.35 10.09
C LYS A 145 -7.96 -9.26 11.15
N LYS A 146 -7.72 -8.04 10.72
CA LYS A 146 -7.51 -6.86 11.56
C LYS A 146 -8.34 -5.70 11.06
N GLU A 147 -8.60 -4.75 11.93
CA GLU A 147 -9.27 -3.51 11.57
C GLU A 147 -8.27 -2.36 11.60
N ILE A 148 -8.44 -1.42 10.67
CA ILE A 148 -7.68 -0.18 10.62
C ILE A 148 -8.62 0.99 10.83
N LYS A 149 -8.27 1.87 11.76
CA LYS A 149 -9.05 3.08 11.97
C LYS A 149 -8.63 4.13 10.93
N ARG A 150 -9.58 4.56 10.11
CA ARG A 150 -9.39 5.67 9.18
C ARG A 150 -9.96 6.94 9.81
N ASN A 151 -9.12 7.95 9.95
CA ASN A 151 -9.54 9.26 10.43
C ASN A 151 -9.70 10.18 9.21
N TYR A 152 -10.93 10.57 8.92
CA TYR A 152 -11.23 11.55 7.89
C TYR A 152 -11.14 12.96 8.48
N ARG A 153 -10.64 13.90 7.67
CA ARG A 153 -10.60 15.32 8.02
C ARG A 153 -12.00 15.94 7.98
N TYR A 154 -12.84 15.43 7.08
CA TYR A 154 -14.17 15.97 6.81
C TYR A 154 -15.25 14.94 7.09
N ASN A 155 -16.33 15.37 7.77
CA ASN A 155 -17.47 14.50 8.09
C ASN A 155 -18.17 13.96 6.84
N SER A 156 -18.19 14.74 5.74
CA SER A 156 -18.75 14.34 4.45
C SER A 156 -18.03 13.11 3.89
N SER A 157 -16.70 13.04 4.02
CA SER A 157 -15.88 11.91 3.61
C SER A 157 -16.17 10.68 4.46
N GLU A 158 -16.23 10.84 5.78
CA GLU A 158 -16.52 9.75 6.70
C GLU A 158 -17.92 9.16 6.45
N LEU A 159 -18.92 10.01 6.23
CA LEU A 159 -20.29 9.58 5.94
C LEU A 159 -20.36 8.77 4.64
N LYS A 160 -19.73 9.25 3.58
CA LYS A 160 -19.66 8.54 2.29
C LYS A 160 -18.95 7.19 2.43
N PHE A 161 -17.81 7.15 3.16
CA PHE A 161 -17.08 5.92 3.44
C PHE A 161 -17.97 4.90 4.15
N ARG A 162 -18.62 5.27 5.26
CA ARG A 162 -19.51 4.38 6.01
C ARG A 162 -20.66 3.85 5.15
N LYS A 163 -21.28 4.73 4.35
CA LYS A 163 -22.37 4.34 3.45
C LYS A 163 -21.91 3.31 2.40
N LEU A 164 -20.77 3.56 1.77
CA LEU A 164 -20.22 2.65 0.76
C LEU A 164 -19.72 1.35 1.39
N LEU A 165 -19.10 1.41 2.57
CA LEU A 165 -18.66 0.22 3.30
C LEU A 165 -19.82 -0.71 3.65
N ASN A 166 -20.89 -0.18 4.24
CA ASN A 166 -22.07 -0.96 4.59
C ASN A 166 -22.70 -1.64 3.37
N ARG A 167 -22.74 -0.91 2.24
CA ARG A 167 -23.20 -1.47 0.97
C ARG A 167 -22.28 -2.57 0.47
N ALA A 168 -20.98 -2.36 0.49
CA ALA A 168 -19.99 -3.33 0.03
C ALA A 168 -20.01 -4.62 0.85
N GLU A 169 -20.20 -4.52 2.16
CA GLU A 169 -20.33 -5.68 3.06
C GLU A 169 -21.62 -6.44 2.81
N SER A 170 -22.76 -5.74 2.66
CA SER A 170 -24.07 -6.39 2.44
C SER A 170 -24.18 -7.07 1.06
N GLU A 171 -23.60 -6.50 0.02
CA GLU A 171 -23.64 -6.99 -1.36
C GLU A 171 -22.46 -7.92 -1.70
N GLY A 172 -21.47 -8.09 -0.80
CA GLY A 172 -20.27 -8.88 -1.03
C GLY A 172 -19.39 -8.31 -2.16
N ILE A 173 -19.42 -6.99 -2.34
CA ILE A 173 -18.60 -6.29 -3.33
C ILE A 173 -17.12 -6.38 -2.93
N TYR A 174 -16.21 -6.46 -3.89
CA TYR A 174 -14.73 -6.55 -3.74
C TYR A 174 -14.15 -7.89 -3.26
N LEU A 175 -14.95 -8.89 -2.91
CA LEU A 175 -14.46 -10.13 -2.30
C LEU A 175 -14.72 -11.38 -3.15
N LYS A 176 -15.26 -11.20 -4.33
CA LYS A 176 -15.58 -12.27 -5.30
C LYS A 176 -14.47 -12.45 -6.30
#